data_c6f6e833d4322ee6f123f9ec937d1967
#
_entry.id   c6f6e833d4322ee6f123f9ec937d1967
#
_cell.length_a   1.000
_cell.length_b   1.000
_cell.length_c   1.000
_cell.angle_alpha   90.00
_cell.angle_beta   90.00
_cell.angle_gamma   90.00
#
_symmetry.space_group_name_H-M   'P 1'
#
loop_
_entity.id
_entity.type
_entity.pdbx_description
1 polymer ?
#
loop_
_entity_poly.entity_id
_entity_poly.type
_entity_poly.pdbx_seq_one_letter_code
_entity_poly.pdbx_strand_id
1 'polypeptide(L)'
;AIHTDLYIFSDGYKNEIGKSKVEKVRKYIKTINGFKSVTIFESPNNKGLAKSIISGVTQTINKFEKVIVLEDDLITSPNFLDFMNQALCFHKDNPSIHSISGYTMDLPGLKEYSLDYYLGYRASSWGWGTWKDEWLDVDWNVREYQKFKKSILLQLKFMRGGSDLPRMLKNQMQGKIDSWAIRWCFNQFQNNQLTIFPAKSKVITIGFGEDATHTKQTKRFETELDNGNQI
;
A
#
# COMPACT_ATOMS: atom_id res chain seq x y z
N ALA A 1 6.22 -13.36 13.59
CA ALA A 1 4.83 -13.55 13.07
C ALA A 1 3.91 -14.30 14.04
N ILE A 2 4.46 -15.04 15.04
CA ILE A 2 3.66 -15.87 15.99
C ILE A 2 2.65 -15.08 16.85
N HIS A 3 2.78 -13.76 16.94
CA HIS A 3 1.84 -12.88 17.66
C HIS A 3 0.92 -12.10 16.71
N THR A 4 0.98 -12.37 15.40
CA THR A 4 0.25 -11.64 14.36
C THR A 4 -0.95 -12.45 13.89
N ASP A 5 -2.14 -11.83 13.81
CA ASP A 5 -3.31 -12.38 13.15
C ASP A 5 -3.21 -12.08 11.64
N LEU A 6 -3.15 -13.11 10.80
CA LEU A 6 -3.04 -13.00 9.36
C LEU A 6 -4.42 -13.14 8.70
N TYR A 7 -4.79 -12.17 7.87
CA TYR A 7 -5.99 -12.16 7.05
C TYR A 7 -5.60 -12.19 5.58
N ILE A 8 -6.02 -13.22 4.85
CA ILE A 8 -5.71 -13.42 3.43
C ILE A 8 -6.99 -13.24 2.62
N PHE A 9 -6.96 -12.31 1.67
CA PHE A 9 -8.05 -12.05 0.76
C PHE A 9 -7.68 -12.54 -0.64
N SER A 10 -8.27 -13.65 -1.09
CA SER A 10 -8.07 -14.22 -2.42
C SER A 10 -9.24 -13.83 -3.32
N ASP A 11 -8.99 -12.99 -4.33
CA ASP A 11 -10.01 -12.59 -5.29
C ASP A 11 -10.40 -13.76 -6.21
N GLY A 12 -11.56 -13.65 -6.87
CA GLY A 12 -12.03 -14.61 -7.84
C GLY A 12 -11.28 -14.53 -9.17
N TYR A 13 -11.39 -15.56 -9.99
CA TYR A 13 -10.80 -15.56 -11.33
C TYR A 13 -11.60 -14.65 -12.30
N LYS A 14 -10.89 -13.99 -13.23
CA LYS A 14 -11.50 -13.12 -14.24
C LYS A 14 -12.19 -13.90 -15.37
N ASN A 15 -11.67 -15.10 -15.69
CA ASN A 15 -12.14 -15.97 -16.77
C ASN A 15 -11.71 -17.41 -16.47
N GLU A 16 -12.24 -18.38 -17.21
CA GLU A 16 -11.96 -19.82 -17.02
C GLU A 16 -10.45 -20.16 -17.16
N ILE A 17 -9.70 -19.42 -17.98
CA ILE A 17 -8.24 -19.62 -18.11
C ILE A 17 -7.52 -19.32 -16.80
N GLY A 18 -7.97 -18.30 -16.05
CA GLY A 18 -7.39 -17.92 -14.76
C GLY A 18 -7.79 -18.83 -13.59
N LYS A 19 -8.86 -19.64 -13.75
CA LYS A 19 -9.41 -20.47 -12.69
C LYS A 19 -8.37 -21.42 -12.06
N SER A 20 -7.68 -22.18 -12.89
CA SER A 20 -6.65 -23.14 -12.41
C SER A 20 -5.52 -22.44 -11.64
N LYS A 21 -5.12 -21.23 -12.05
CA LYS A 21 -4.10 -20.43 -11.33
C LYS A 21 -4.62 -20.01 -9.96
N VAL A 22 -5.85 -19.49 -9.88
CA VAL A 22 -6.48 -19.10 -8.61
C VAL A 22 -6.65 -20.29 -7.67
N GLU A 23 -7.07 -21.45 -8.18
CA GLU A 23 -7.21 -22.67 -7.38
C GLU A 23 -5.87 -23.15 -6.81
N LYS A 24 -4.78 -23.07 -7.59
CA LYS A 24 -3.43 -23.38 -7.11
C LYS A 24 -3.01 -22.43 -5.97
N VAL A 25 -3.23 -21.12 -6.14
CA VAL A 25 -2.95 -20.14 -5.08
C VAL A 25 -3.78 -20.44 -3.83
N ARG A 26 -5.08 -20.70 -3.97
CA ARG A 26 -5.96 -21.04 -2.84
C ARG A 26 -5.55 -22.33 -2.13
N LYS A 27 -5.05 -23.32 -2.87
CA LYS A 27 -4.47 -24.53 -2.26
C LYS A 27 -3.22 -24.18 -1.45
N TYR A 28 -2.35 -23.33 -1.97
CA TYR A 28 -1.12 -22.91 -1.30
C TYR A 28 -1.40 -22.08 -0.04
N ILE A 29 -2.24 -21.08 -0.09
CA ILE A 29 -2.51 -20.21 1.08
C ILE A 29 -3.11 -20.99 2.26
N LYS A 30 -3.77 -22.12 2.04
CA LYS A 30 -4.27 -23.02 3.08
C LYS A 30 -3.17 -23.77 3.83
N THR A 31 -1.95 -23.78 3.32
CA THR A 31 -0.78 -24.40 3.98
C THR A 31 -0.02 -23.41 4.86
N ILE A 32 -0.35 -22.12 4.81
CA ILE A 32 0.34 -21.08 5.57
C ILE A 32 0.11 -21.27 7.07
N ASN A 33 1.21 -21.23 7.82
CA ASN A 33 1.24 -21.38 9.27
C ASN A 33 2.30 -20.45 9.88
N GLY A 34 2.56 -20.55 11.20
CA GLY A 34 3.56 -19.71 11.88
C GLY A 34 3.03 -18.34 12.32
N PHE A 35 1.72 -18.12 12.22
CA PHE A 35 1.02 -16.96 12.73
C PHE A 35 0.18 -17.33 13.96
N LYS A 36 -0.24 -16.32 14.73
CA LYS A 36 -1.17 -16.53 15.85
C LYS A 36 -2.51 -17.09 15.36
N SER A 37 -3.02 -16.55 14.27
CA SER A 37 -4.18 -17.09 13.54
C SER A 37 -4.05 -16.80 12.04
N VAL A 38 -4.66 -17.65 11.21
CA VAL A 38 -4.77 -17.44 9.76
C VAL A 38 -6.23 -17.52 9.36
N THR A 39 -6.76 -16.44 8.80
CA THR A 39 -8.13 -16.36 8.31
C THR A 39 -8.12 -16.09 6.81
N ILE A 40 -8.77 -16.95 6.02
CA ILE A 40 -8.76 -16.87 4.55
C ILE A 40 -10.15 -16.51 4.05
N PHE A 41 -10.24 -15.49 3.20
CA PHE A 41 -11.45 -15.07 2.51
C PHE A 41 -11.29 -15.32 1.00
N GLU A 42 -12.05 -16.27 0.49
CA GLU A 42 -12.10 -16.60 -0.94
C GLU A 42 -13.32 -15.92 -1.57
N SER A 43 -13.10 -14.95 -2.46
CA SER A 43 -14.20 -14.34 -3.20
C SER A 43 -14.69 -15.28 -4.31
N PRO A 44 -16.01 -15.52 -4.44
CA PRO A 44 -16.53 -16.35 -5.53
C PRO A 44 -16.35 -15.68 -6.90
N ASN A 45 -16.34 -14.34 -6.95
CA ASN A 45 -16.24 -13.57 -8.17
C ASN A 45 -15.04 -12.63 -8.11
N ASN A 46 -14.48 -12.28 -9.28
CA ASN A 46 -13.44 -11.27 -9.38
C ASN A 46 -14.02 -9.87 -9.09
N LYS A 47 -13.50 -9.22 -8.07
CA LYS A 47 -13.89 -7.86 -7.67
C LYS A 47 -13.01 -6.79 -8.31
N GLY A 48 -11.83 -7.17 -8.78
CA GLY A 48 -10.76 -6.27 -9.20
C GLY A 48 -9.96 -5.72 -8.02
N LEU A 49 -8.76 -5.24 -8.33
CA LEU A 49 -7.76 -4.86 -7.32
C LEU A 49 -8.31 -3.81 -6.33
N ALA A 50 -8.80 -2.68 -6.84
CA ALA A 50 -9.22 -1.58 -5.97
C ALA A 50 -10.34 -1.98 -5.01
N LYS A 51 -11.37 -2.67 -5.50
CA LYS A 51 -12.48 -3.12 -4.67
C LYS A 51 -12.06 -4.19 -3.68
N SER A 52 -11.17 -5.11 -4.05
CA SER A 52 -10.61 -6.14 -3.16
C SER A 52 -9.85 -5.51 -2.01
N ILE A 53 -8.92 -4.59 -2.29
CA ILE A 53 -8.14 -3.89 -1.27
C ILE A 53 -9.07 -3.08 -0.35
N ILE A 54 -9.93 -2.23 -0.91
CA ILE A 54 -10.81 -1.37 -0.10
C ILE A 54 -11.70 -2.23 0.81
N SER A 55 -12.34 -3.27 0.28
CA SER A 55 -13.24 -4.11 1.09
C SER A 55 -12.48 -4.94 2.14
N GLY A 56 -11.33 -5.52 1.79
CA GLY A 56 -10.53 -6.33 2.69
C GLY A 56 -9.92 -5.52 3.84
N VAL A 57 -9.36 -4.36 3.53
CA VAL A 57 -8.82 -3.45 4.56
C VAL A 57 -9.93 -2.92 5.45
N THR A 58 -11.06 -2.49 4.89
CA THR A 58 -12.21 -2.00 5.68
C THR A 58 -12.74 -3.08 6.61
N GLN A 59 -12.85 -4.33 6.15
CA GLN A 59 -13.30 -5.44 6.99
C GLN A 59 -12.32 -5.70 8.15
N THR A 60 -11.03 -5.67 7.89
CA THR A 60 -9.99 -5.95 8.89
C THR A 60 -9.85 -4.81 9.88
N ILE A 61 -9.78 -3.56 9.41
CA ILE A 61 -9.50 -2.41 10.27
C ILE A 61 -10.67 -2.07 11.20
N ASN A 62 -11.90 -2.40 10.80
CA ASN A 62 -13.05 -2.29 11.70
C ASN A 62 -12.98 -3.24 12.91
N LYS A 63 -12.18 -4.32 12.79
CA LYS A 63 -11.96 -5.28 13.88
C LYS A 63 -10.72 -4.93 14.72
N PHE A 64 -9.70 -4.31 14.14
CA PHE A 64 -8.36 -4.18 14.74
C PHE A 64 -7.81 -2.76 14.74
N GLU A 65 -8.52 -1.73 14.76
CA GLU A 65 -8.07 -0.32 14.92
C GLU A 65 -6.87 0.11 14.04
N LYS A 66 -5.99 -0.81 13.63
CA LYS A 66 -4.86 -0.61 12.74
C LYS A 66 -4.59 -1.86 11.90
N VAL A 67 -3.95 -1.68 10.75
CA VAL A 67 -3.66 -2.76 9.80
C VAL A 67 -2.30 -2.57 9.15
N ILE A 68 -1.63 -3.68 8.85
CA ILE A 68 -0.48 -3.76 7.95
C ILE A 68 -0.94 -4.54 6.73
N VAL A 69 -0.68 -4.03 5.53
CA VAL A 69 -1.14 -4.60 4.26
C VAL A 69 0.05 -4.94 3.38
N LEU A 70 0.04 -6.15 2.85
CA LEU A 70 1.00 -6.66 1.87
C LEU A 70 0.28 -7.14 0.62
N GLU A 71 0.87 -6.92 -0.54
CA GLU A 71 0.49 -7.57 -1.80
C GLU A 71 1.35 -8.84 -1.97
N ASP A 72 0.91 -9.77 -2.81
CA ASP A 72 1.48 -11.11 -2.96
C ASP A 72 2.83 -11.15 -3.72
N ASP A 73 3.21 -10.03 -4.32
CA ASP A 73 4.46 -9.84 -5.05
C ASP A 73 5.56 -9.12 -4.22
N LEU A 74 5.42 -9.06 -2.89
CA LEU A 74 6.35 -8.38 -2.02
C LEU A 74 7.19 -9.37 -1.18
N ILE A 75 8.50 -9.11 -1.11
CA ILE A 75 9.41 -9.76 -0.16
C ILE A 75 9.72 -8.76 0.95
N THR A 76 9.59 -9.20 2.21
CA THR A 76 9.83 -8.37 3.39
C THR A 76 11.21 -8.63 4.00
N SER A 77 11.78 -7.59 4.61
CA SER A 77 12.95 -7.73 5.47
C SER A 77 12.60 -8.48 6.77
N PRO A 78 13.57 -9.09 7.46
CA PRO A 78 13.33 -9.78 8.73
C PRO A 78 12.67 -8.89 9.80
N ASN A 79 13.01 -7.59 9.82
CA ASN A 79 12.50 -6.61 10.78
C ASN A 79 11.30 -5.78 10.27
N PHE A 80 10.66 -6.18 9.16
CA PHE A 80 9.52 -5.46 8.60
C PHE A 80 8.38 -5.27 9.59
N LEU A 81 7.93 -6.36 10.24
CA LEU A 81 6.81 -6.27 11.19
C LEU A 81 7.16 -5.45 12.43
N ASP A 82 8.41 -5.51 12.88
CA ASP A 82 8.88 -4.74 14.04
C ASP A 82 8.86 -3.25 13.72
N PHE A 83 9.43 -2.84 12.59
CA PHE A 83 9.38 -1.46 12.09
C PHE A 83 7.94 -0.96 11.97
N MET A 84 7.08 -1.71 11.28
CA MET A 84 5.69 -1.32 11.04
C MET A 84 4.91 -1.16 12.35
N ASN A 85 5.06 -2.10 13.28
CA ASN A 85 4.35 -2.05 14.56
C ASN A 85 4.86 -0.92 15.46
N GLN A 86 6.17 -0.68 15.52
CA GLN A 86 6.74 0.43 16.28
C GLN A 86 6.28 1.77 15.72
N ALA A 87 6.37 1.98 14.41
CA ALA A 87 5.94 3.20 13.75
C ALA A 87 4.42 3.46 13.94
N LEU A 88 3.58 2.43 13.75
CA LEU A 88 2.14 2.51 13.98
C LEU A 88 1.78 2.76 15.45
N CYS A 89 2.59 2.30 16.39
CA CYS A 89 2.37 2.57 17.82
C CYS A 89 2.80 3.99 18.20
N PHE A 90 3.99 4.40 17.76
CA PHE A 90 4.58 5.69 18.11
C PHE A 90 3.79 6.87 17.54
N HIS A 91 3.28 6.74 16.31
CA HIS A 91 2.59 7.82 15.61
C HIS A 91 1.06 7.75 15.68
N LYS A 92 0.50 6.89 16.53
CA LYS A 92 -0.95 6.67 16.63
C LYS A 92 -1.76 7.95 16.79
N ASP A 93 -1.29 8.88 17.60
CA ASP A 93 -2.03 10.10 17.94
C ASP A 93 -1.50 11.34 17.19
N ASN A 94 -0.72 11.14 16.12
CA ASN A 94 -0.18 12.24 15.33
C ASN A 94 -1.07 12.53 14.11
N PRO A 95 -1.89 13.59 14.13
CA PRO A 95 -2.86 13.89 13.08
C PRO A 95 -2.20 14.30 11.74
N SER A 96 -0.88 14.52 11.74
CA SER A 96 -0.14 14.83 10.52
C SER A 96 0.32 13.60 9.75
N ILE A 97 0.13 12.39 10.31
CA ILE A 97 0.60 11.14 9.68
C ILE A 97 -0.59 10.30 9.23
N HIS A 98 -0.67 10.08 7.93
CA HIS A 98 -1.72 9.30 7.27
C HIS A 98 -1.43 7.80 7.26
N SER A 99 -0.18 7.43 7.03
CA SER A 99 0.22 6.02 6.86
C SER A 99 1.72 5.80 7.09
N ILE A 100 2.08 4.54 7.25
CA ILE A 100 3.46 4.06 7.30
C ILE A 100 3.73 3.24 6.03
N SER A 101 4.85 3.49 5.34
CA SER A 101 5.35 2.68 4.24
C SER A 101 6.42 1.70 4.71
N GLY A 102 6.42 0.49 4.19
CA GLY A 102 7.56 -0.41 4.31
C GLY A 102 8.58 -0.22 3.19
N TYR A 103 8.17 0.41 2.09
CA TYR A 103 9.01 0.64 0.92
C TYR A 103 9.64 2.03 0.93
N THR A 104 10.89 2.11 0.48
CA THR A 104 11.51 3.36 0.06
C THR A 104 12.26 3.17 -1.26
N MET A 105 12.33 4.22 -2.07
CA MET A 105 13.13 4.24 -3.30
C MET A 105 14.62 4.34 -2.94
N ASP A 106 15.50 3.87 -3.84
CA ASP A 106 16.94 4.20 -3.78
C ASP A 106 17.13 5.68 -4.11
N LEU A 107 17.23 6.50 -3.05
CA LEU A 107 17.41 7.93 -3.15
C LEU A 107 18.84 8.28 -2.74
N PRO A 108 19.60 9.03 -3.59
CA PRO A 108 20.98 9.40 -3.25
C PRO A 108 21.13 10.06 -1.87
N GLY A 109 20.15 10.88 -1.47
CA GLY A 109 20.14 11.57 -0.18
C GLY A 109 19.96 10.65 1.04
N LEU A 110 19.58 9.40 0.85
CA LEU A 110 19.42 8.44 1.96
C LEU A 110 20.72 7.68 2.28
N LYS A 111 21.75 7.75 1.43
CA LYS A 111 23.00 7.00 1.64
C LYS A 111 23.75 7.44 2.90
N GLU A 112 23.67 8.72 3.24
CA GLU A 112 24.29 9.31 4.44
C GLU A 112 23.25 9.74 5.50
N TYR A 113 22.00 9.30 5.33
CA TYR A 113 20.90 9.67 6.21
C TYR A 113 20.97 8.87 7.51
N SER A 114 21.06 9.59 8.65
CA SER A 114 21.32 9.01 9.96
C SER A 114 20.07 8.63 10.75
N LEU A 115 18.87 9.03 10.27
CA LEU A 115 17.62 8.71 10.93
C LEU A 115 16.99 7.45 10.32
N ASP A 116 16.15 6.76 11.09
CA ASP A 116 15.54 5.50 10.67
C ASP A 116 14.42 5.67 9.64
N TYR A 117 13.81 6.87 9.57
CA TYR A 117 12.71 7.16 8.66
C TYR A 117 12.69 8.64 8.25
N TYR A 118 11.96 8.93 7.18
CA TYR A 118 11.67 10.28 6.69
C TYR A 118 10.19 10.44 6.32
N LEU A 119 9.76 11.67 6.09
CA LEU A 119 8.37 12.01 5.76
C LEU A 119 8.21 12.30 4.27
N GLY A 120 7.15 11.78 3.68
CA GLY A 120 6.82 11.96 2.27
C GLY A 120 5.39 12.40 2.01
N TYR A 121 5.20 13.11 0.88
CA TYR A 121 3.88 13.62 0.44
C TYR A 121 3.09 12.61 -0.40
N ARG A 122 3.55 11.39 -0.55
CA ARG A 122 2.89 10.34 -1.31
C ARG A 122 2.62 9.15 -0.41
N ALA A 123 1.39 8.63 -0.39
CA ALA A 123 1.13 7.35 0.23
C ALA A 123 1.72 6.21 -0.62
N SER A 124 2.25 5.18 0.04
CA SER A 124 2.81 3.99 -0.61
C SER A 124 1.79 2.85 -0.58
N SER A 125 1.76 2.04 -1.64
CA SER A 125 0.97 0.81 -1.71
C SER A 125 1.78 -0.46 -1.46
N TRP A 126 3.09 -0.36 -1.29
CA TRP A 126 3.97 -1.51 -1.12
C TRP A 126 4.35 -1.72 0.34
N GLY A 127 3.68 -2.71 0.97
CA GLY A 127 3.91 -3.01 2.38
C GLY A 127 3.66 -1.80 3.27
N TRP A 128 2.40 -1.48 3.50
CA TRP A 128 2.00 -0.26 4.19
C TRP A 128 1.11 -0.55 5.39
N GLY A 129 0.96 0.42 6.26
CA GLY A 129 0.06 0.34 7.40
C GLY A 129 -0.62 1.67 7.70
N THR A 130 -1.78 1.60 8.36
CA THR A 130 -2.58 2.76 8.74
C THR A 130 -3.50 2.45 9.91
N TRP A 131 -4.21 3.46 10.38
CA TRP A 131 -5.19 3.39 11.47
C TRP A 131 -6.62 3.48 10.94
N LYS A 132 -7.56 3.06 11.75
CA LYS A 132 -8.98 2.99 11.40
C LYS A 132 -9.54 4.35 11.00
N ASP A 133 -9.28 5.38 11.78
CA ASP A 133 -9.83 6.71 11.53
C ASP A 133 -9.30 7.28 10.22
N GLU A 134 -8.01 7.12 9.93
CA GLU A 134 -7.38 7.55 8.68
C GLU A 134 -7.96 6.81 7.46
N TRP A 135 -8.22 5.51 7.59
CA TRP A 135 -8.79 4.71 6.51
C TRP A 135 -10.26 5.00 6.25
N LEU A 136 -11.07 5.18 7.31
CA LEU A 136 -12.50 5.42 7.18
C LEU A 136 -12.84 6.83 6.72
N ASP A 137 -11.93 7.80 6.92
CA ASP A 137 -12.06 9.17 6.42
C ASP A 137 -11.83 9.31 4.91
N VAL A 138 -11.36 8.25 4.24
CA VAL A 138 -11.04 8.32 2.82
C VAL A 138 -12.28 8.50 1.95
N ASP A 139 -12.35 9.61 1.22
CA ASP A 139 -13.36 9.79 0.17
C ASP A 139 -12.99 9.03 -1.11
N TRP A 140 -13.41 7.78 -1.18
CA TRP A 140 -13.17 6.92 -2.34
C TRP A 140 -13.84 7.42 -3.63
N ASN A 141 -14.78 8.35 -3.55
CA ASN A 141 -15.47 8.95 -4.71
C ASN A 141 -14.78 10.22 -5.22
N VAL A 142 -13.82 10.76 -4.46
CA VAL A 142 -13.04 11.97 -4.83
C VAL A 142 -13.95 13.13 -5.18
N ARG A 143 -14.91 13.47 -4.30
CA ARG A 143 -15.94 14.52 -4.54
C ARG A 143 -15.34 15.89 -4.87
N GLU A 144 -14.18 16.21 -4.28
CA GLU A 144 -13.49 17.48 -4.51
C GLU A 144 -12.69 17.54 -5.84
N TYR A 145 -12.75 16.49 -6.68
CA TYR A 145 -11.99 16.44 -7.93
C TYR A 145 -12.26 17.62 -8.87
N GLN A 146 -13.49 18.09 -8.97
CA GLN A 146 -13.84 19.17 -9.88
C GLN A 146 -13.20 20.51 -9.47
N LYS A 147 -13.10 20.77 -8.17
CA LYS A 147 -12.39 21.91 -7.61
C LYS A 147 -10.88 21.79 -7.83
N PHE A 148 -10.32 20.62 -7.54
CA PHE A 148 -8.92 20.31 -7.78
C PHE A 148 -8.53 20.49 -9.25
N LYS A 149 -9.31 19.94 -10.18
CA LYS A 149 -9.07 20.00 -11.64
C LYS A 149 -8.98 21.44 -12.16
N LYS A 150 -9.74 22.38 -11.57
CA LYS A 150 -9.77 23.79 -11.98
C LYS A 150 -8.64 24.61 -11.39
N SER A 151 -7.94 24.13 -10.37
CA SER A 151 -6.90 24.88 -9.65
C SER A 151 -5.51 24.38 -10.01
N ILE A 152 -4.76 25.18 -10.78
CA ILE A 152 -3.35 24.92 -11.11
C ILE A 152 -2.52 24.85 -9.82
N LEU A 153 -2.79 25.73 -8.85
CA LEU A 153 -2.07 25.77 -7.58
C LEU A 153 -2.22 24.46 -6.77
N LEU A 154 -3.43 23.91 -6.70
CA LEU A 154 -3.66 22.63 -6.02
C LEU A 154 -2.95 21.48 -6.75
N GLN A 155 -2.95 21.48 -8.08
CA GLN A 155 -2.23 20.48 -8.86
C GLN A 155 -0.71 20.56 -8.62
N LEU A 156 -0.12 21.76 -8.61
CA LEU A 156 1.30 21.95 -8.28
C LEU A 156 1.63 21.51 -6.85
N LYS A 157 0.77 21.82 -5.88
CA LYS A 157 0.95 21.32 -4.50
C LYS A 157 0.89 19.78 -4.42
N PHE A 158 -0.04 19.15 -5.15
CA PHE A 158 -0.16 17.69 -5.18
C PHE A 158 1.05 17.03 -5.86
N MET A 159 1.69 17.70 -6.81
CA MET A 159 2.92 17.22 -7.45
C MET A 159 4.12 17.11 -6.49
N ARG A 160 4.06 17.65 -5.27
CA ARG A 160 5.08 17.43 -4.23
C ARG A 160 5.24 15.94 -3.88
N GLY A 161 4.17 15.14 -4.00
CA GLY A 161 4.22 13.69 -3.85
C GLY A 161 4.62 12.92 -5.11
N GLY A 162 4.81 13.63 -6.23
CA GLY A 162 5.21 13.08 -7.52
C GLY A 162 4.52 13.81 -8.68
N SER A 163 5.28 14.13 -9.71
CA SER A 163 4.78 14.86 -10.91
C SER A 163 3.72 14.08 -11.71
N ASP A 164 3.62 12.77 -11.49
CA ASP A 164 2.66 11.87 -12.09
C ASP A 164 1.27 11.91 -11.43
N LEU A 165 1.17 12.34 -10.16
CA LEU A 165 -0.06 12.22 -9.35
C LEU A 165 -1.28 12.95 -9.96
N PRO A 166 -1.20 14.21 -10.45
CA PRO A 166 -2.36 14.87 -11.06
C PRO A 166 -2.86 14.13 -12.30
N ARG A 167 -1.94 13.59 -13.13
CA ARG A 167 -2.30 12.80 -14.32
C ARG A 167 -2.93 11.45 -13.93
N MET A 168 -2.41 10.77 -12.92
CA MET A 168 -2.98 9.52 -12.42
C MET A 168 -4.39 9.75 -11.87
N LEU A 169 -4.59 10.81 -11.08
CA LEU A 169 -5.91 11.15 -10.57
C LEU A 169 -6.90 11.47 -11.69
N LYS A 170 -6.48 12.22 -12.70
CA LYS A 170 -7.30 12.47 -13.89
C LYS A 170 -7.70 11.18 -14.60
N ASN A 171 -6.76 10.25 -14.79
CA ASN A 171 -7.03 8.96 -15.43
C ASN A 171 -8.01 8.11 -14.61
N GLN A 172 -7.88 8.11 -13.27
CA GLN A 172 -8.82 7.47 -12.37
C GLN A 172 -10.24 8.03 -12.52
N MET A 173 -10.37 9.36 -12.52
CA MET A 173 -11.67 10.02 -12.62
C MET A 173 -12.31 9.92 -14.01
N GLN A 174 -11.53 9.54 -15.02
CA GLN A 174 -12.00 9.24 -16.39
C GLN A 174 -12.28 7.73 -16.59
N GLY A 175 -12.12 6.89 -15.57
CA GLY A 175 -12.29 5.44 -15.68
C GLY A 175 -11.22 4.73 -16.52
N LYS A 176 -10.08 5.39 -16.80
CA LYS A 176 -8.98 4.81 -17.58
C LYS A 176 -8.11 3.86 -16.77
N ILE A 177 -8.10 4.01 -15.45
CA ILE A 177 -7.44 3.13 -14.49
C ILE A 177 -8.38 2.87 -13.32
N ASP A 178 -8.20 1.76 -12.63
CA ASP A 178 -8.87 1.45 -11.37
C ASP A 178 -7.82 1.36 -10.25
N SER A 179 -7.46 2.52 -9.69
CA SER A 179 -6.42 2.64 -8.67
C SER A 179 -7.00 3.16 -7.36
N TRP A 180 -7.01 2.30 -6.34
CA TRP A 180 -7.30 2.72 -4.97
C TRP A 180 -6.21 3.67 -4.43
N ALA A 181 -4.94 3.39 -4.75
CA ALA A 181 -3.79 4.10 -4.21
C ALA A 181 -3.75 5.59 -4.59
N ILE A 182 -4.17 5.97 -5.82
CA ILE A 182 -4.22 7.39 -6.19
C ILE A 182 -5.30 8.15 -5.43
N ARG A 183 -6.43 7.51 -5.12
CA ARG A 183 -7.50 8.09 -4.31
C ARG A 183 -7.03 8.27 -2.85
N TRP A 184 -6.29 7.32 -2.33
CA TRP A 184 -5.63 7.39 -1.04
C TRP A 184 -4.60 8.54 -0.97
N CYS A 185 -3.69 8.64 -1.96
CA CYS A 185 -2.76 9.77 -2.05
C CYS A 185 -3.48 11.12 -2.10
N PHE A 186 -4.62 11.18 -2.77
CA PHE A 186 -5.39 12.41 -2.87
C PHE A 186 -6.05 12.78 -1.53
N ASN A 187 -6.57 11.80 -0.78
CA ASN A 187 -7.09 12.03 0.57
C ASN A 187 -5.99 12.56 1.52
N GLN A 188 -4.83 11.90 1.54
CA GLN A 188 -3.66 12.39 2.29
C GLN A 188 -3.31 13.85 1.95
N PHE A 189 -3.32 14.20 0.66
CA PHE A 189 -3.06 15.56 0.20
C PHE A 189 -4.13 16.55 0.69
N GLN A 190 -5.41 16.18 0.62
CA GLN A 190 -6.51 17.04 1.06
C GLN A 190 -6.45 17.33 2.56
N ASN A 191 -6.06 16.37 3.36
CA ASN A 191 -5.92 16.48 4.82
C ASN A 191 -4.57 17.08 5.24
N ASN A 192 -3.70 17.46 4.28
CA ASN A 192 -2.36 17.99 4.52
C ASN A 192 -1.49 17.07 5.41
N GLN A 193 -1.63 15.76 5.20
CA GLN A 193 -0.93 14.73 5.95
C GLN A 193 0.28 14.17 5.18
N LEU A 194 1.10 13.37 5.86
CA LEU A 194 2.33 12.78 5.35
C LEU A 194 2.35 11.27 5.58
N THR A 195 3.19 10.58 4.83
CA THR A 195 3.53 9.17 5.06
C THR A 195 4.94 9.05 5.61
N ILE A 196 5.13 8.16 6.56
CA ILE A 196 6.45 7.76 7.06
C ILE A 196 7.03 6.72 6.11
N PHE A 197 8.28 6.95 5.68
CA PHE A 197 9.06 6.04 4.87
C PHE A 197 10.30 5.58 5.64
N PRO A 198 10.66 4.29 5.65
CA PRO A 198 11.91 3.84 6.23
C PRO A 198 13.09 4.39 5.43
N ALA A 199 14.20 4.70 6.08
CA ALA A 199 15.43 5.12 5.40
C ALA A 199 16.03 3.98 4.55
N LYS A 200 15.87 2.72 5.00
CA LYS A 200 16.21 1.50 4.26
C LYS A 200 14.93 0.71 3.99
N SER A 201 14.73 0.28 2.75
CA SER A 201 13.49 -0.40 2.38
C SER A 201 13.28 -1.69 3.15
N LYS A 202 12.10 -1.84 3.74
CA LYS A 202 11.68 -3.05 4.47
C LYS A 202 10.94 -4.03 3.55
N VAL A 203 10.68 -3.63 2.30
CA VAL A 203 10.09 -4.50 1.28
C VAL A 203 10.73 -4.24 -0.08
N ILE A 204 10.77 -5.27 -0.90
CA ILE A 204 11.04 -5.18 -2.35
C ILE A 204 9.92 -5.88 -3.10
N THR A 205 9.63 -5.43 -4.32
CA THR A 205 8.68 -6.10 -5.20
C THR A 205 9.41 -7.02 -6.17
N ILE A 206 8.83 -8.20 -6.39
CA ILE A 206 9.23 -9.16 -7.42
C ILE A 206 8.26 -9.18 -8.60
N GLY A 207 7.23 -8.33 -8.56
CA GLY A 207 6.18 -8.22 -9.59
C GLY A 207 6.61 -7.53 -10.89
N PHE A 208 7.90 -7.28 -11.11
CA PHE A 208 8.45 -6.72 -12.35
C PHE A 208 8.89 -7.85 -13.29
N GLY A 209 7.99 -8.37 -14.12
CA GLY A 209 8.29 -9.40 -15.10
C GLY A 209 7.42 -9.28 -16.35
N GLU A 210 7.63 -10.18 -17.32
CA GLU A 210 6.82 -10.24 -18.54
C GLU A 210 5.33 -10.50 -18.24
N ASP A 211 5.01 -11.11 -17.08
CA ASP A 211 3.66 -11.38 -16.59
C ASP A 211 3.07 -10.26 -15.70
N ALA A 212 3.77 -9.13 -15.52
CA ALA A 212 3.32 -8.03 -14.66
C ALA A 212 2.07 -7.35 -15.24
N THR A 213 1.01 -7.29 -14.45
CA THR A 213 -0.31 -6.79 -14.89
C THR A 213 -0.34 -5.27 -15.12
N HIS A 214 0.51 -4.49 -14.44
CA HIS A 214 0.42 -3.03 -14.41
C HIS A 214 1.73 -2.27 -14.62
N THR A 215 2.90 -2.92 -14.58
CA THR A 215 4.18 -2.21 -14.63
C THR A 215 5.13 -2.84 -15.61
N LYS A 216 5.51 -2.09 -16.67
CA LYS A 216 6.59 -2.47 -17.57
C LYS A 216 7.91 -2.55 -16.80
N GLN A 217 8.85 -3.39 -17.24
CA GLN A 217 10.20 -3.48 -16.69
C GLN A 217 10.81 -2.09 -16.54
N THR A 218 11.11 -1.68 -15.29
CA THR A 218 11.76 -0.41 -14.99
C THR A 218 12.64 -0.57 -13.76
N LYS A 219 13.86 -0.05 -13.86
CA LYS A 219 14.80 -0.01 -12.73
C LYS A 219 14.48 1.08 -11.71
N ARG A 220 13.52 1.96 -12.02
CA ARG A 220 13.19 3.13 -11.19
C ARG A 220 12.80 2.78 -9.76
N PHE A 221 12.25 1.60 -9.55
CA PHE A 221 11.71 1.17 -8.25
C PHE A 221 12.55 0.07 -7.60
N GLU A 222 13.69 -0.28 -8.23
CA GLU A 222 14.66 -1.17 -7.61
C GLU A 222 15.26 -0.47 -6.39
N THR A 223 15.37 -1.20 -5.29
CA THR A 223 15.96 -0.74 -4.03
C THR A 223 16.57 -1.94 -3.31
N GLU A 224 17.52 -1.69 -2.43
CA GLU A 224 18.07 -2.74 -1.58
C GLU A 224 17.13 -3.02 -0.41
N LEU A 225 16.91 -4.31 -0.14
CA LEU A 225 16.18 -4.75 1.03
C LEU A 225 17.05 -4.58 2.28
N ASP A 226 16.47 -4.04 3.35
CA ASP A 226 17.15 -4.01 4.65
C ASP A 226 17.48 -5.44 5.11
N ASN A 227 18.70 -5.66 5.57
CA ASN A 227 19.16 -6.96 6.07
C ASN A 227 18.64 -7.31 7.48
N GLY A 228 17.94 -6.40 8.12
CA GLY A 228 17.36 -6.59 9.45
C GLY A 228 18.31 -6.40 10.63
N ASN A 229 19.54 -5.97 10.40
CA ASN A 229 20.56 -5.83 11.44
C ASN A 229 20.43 -4.52 12.27
N GLN A 230 19.50 -3.65 11.94
CA GLN A 230 19.22 -2.40 12.67
C GLN A 230 17.69 -2.27 12.90
N ILE A 231 17.34 -2.07 14.14
CA ILE A 231 16.03 -1.59 14.60
C ILE A 231 16.24 -0.18 15.13
#